data_38fd90441f228fe76c75622a2d0458d7
#
_entry.id   38fd90441f228fe76c75622a2d0458d7
#
_cell.length_a   1.000
_cell.length_b   1.000
_cell.length_c   1.000
_cell.angle_alpha   90.00
_cell.angle_beta   90.00
_cell.angle_gamma   90.00
#
_symmetry.space_group_name_H-M   'P 1'
#
loop_
_entity.id
_entity.type
_entity.pdbx_description
1 polymer ?
#
loop_
_entity_poly.entity_id
_entity_poly.type
_entity_poly.pdbx_seq_one_letter_code
_entity_poly.pdbx_strand_id
1 'polypeptide(L)'
;MNRYDNRLHILTKEYDELISRENEKILPGNGVFERYKYPILTAEHPPLEWRYDFNPETNPYLMERFGINAVFNAGAIKFNGKYLVMARVEGHDRKSFFAIAESPNGIDNFRFWEYPVQLPDLYPEETNVYDMRLTKHEDGWIYGIFCSESKDPDAPAGDLTSAIAAAGIIRSRDLKNWERLPNLVSQSQQRNVVLHPEFVDGKYALYTRPQDGFIDAGSGGGISWALIDDITHAVIKKEIVIEQRHYHTIKEVKNGEGPHPIKTPEGWLHLAHGVRACAAGLRYVLYLYMTSLDDPRKVIAQPGGYFMAPVGEERTGDVSNVLFSNGWIADEDGTVYIYYASSDTRMHVATSTIERLIDYCRHTPEDRLRSTTSVKSIYDIIEANKLVMSENAVIL
;
A
#
# COMPACT_ATOMS: atom_id res chain seq x y z
N MET A 1 -31.09 14.29 -30.51
CA MET A 1 -30.48 14.23 -29.14
C MET A 1 -30.02 15.65 -28.82
N ASN A 2 -30.42 16.22 -27.69
CA ASN A 2 -29.93 17.55 -27.31
C ASN A 2 -28.46 17.43 -26.82
N ARG A 3 -27.83 18.58 -26.55
CA ARG A 3 -26.42 18.62 -26.16
C ARG A 3 -26.14 17.88 -24.84
N TYR A 4 -27.06 17.95 -23.88
CA TYR A 4 -26.96 17.28 -22.59
C TYR A 4 -27.01 15.76 -22.76
N ASP A 5 -28.01 15.22 -23.45
CA ASP A 5 -28.18 13.78 -23.67
C ASP A 5 -26.99 13.19 -24.44
N ASN A 6 -26.47 13.91 -25.43
CA ASN A 6 -25.30 13.48 -26.18
C ASN A 6 -24.05 13.38 -25.30
N ARG A 7 -23.84 14.37 -24.42
CA ARG A 7 -22.71 14.35 -23.47
C ARG A 7 -22.86 13.22 -22.45
N LEU A 8 -24.07 13.02 -21.89
CA LEU A 8 -24.31 11.91 -20.96
C LEU A 8 -24.05 10.55 -21.61
N HIS A 9 -24.54 10.38 -22.85
CA HIS A 9 -24.29 9.12 -23.59
C HIS A 9 -22.79 8.86 -23.80
N ILE A 10 -22.00 9.88 -24.17
CA ILE A 10 -20.56 9.75 -24.35
C ILE A 10 -19.88 9.36 -23.03
N LEU A 11 -20.17 10.09 -21.94
CA LEU A 11 -19.57 9.82 -20.62
C LEU A 11 -19.90 8.41 -20.13
N THR A 12 -21.16 7.97 -20.26
CA THR A 12 -21.55 6.61 -19.87
C THR A 12 -20.80 5.56 -20.66
N LYS A 13 -20.72 5.75 -21.99
CA LYS A 13 -19.99 4.81 -22.85
C LYS A 13 -18.50 4.72 -22.50
N GLU A 14 -17.83 5.85 -22.32
CA GLU A 14 -16.40 5.90 -21.95
C GLU A 14 -16.17 5.27 -20.56
N TYR A 15 -17.06 5.50 -19.62
CA TYR A 15 -17.02 4.89 -18.30
C TYR A 15 -17.18 3.37 -18.35
N ASP A 16 -18.19 2.87 -19.10
CA ASP A 16 -18.43 1.44 -19.26
C ASP A 16 -17.25 0.72 -19.93
N GLU A 17 -16.65 1.34 -20.96
CA GLU A 17 -15.45 0.84 -21.61
C GLU A 17 -14.25 0.79 -20.64
N LEU A 18 -14.09 1.81 -19.80
CA LEU A 18 -13.02 1.88 -18.81
C LEU A 18 -13.12 0.76 -17.77
N ILE A 19 -14.30 0.61 -17.13
CA ILE A 19 -14.49 -0.34 -16.02
C ILE A 19 -14.64 -1.79 -16.45
N SER A 20 -14.80 -2.05 -17.77
CA SER A 20 -14.86 -3.40 -18.36
C SER A 20 -13.62 -3.80 -19.14
N ARG A 21 -12.61 -2.94 -19.17
CA ARG A 21 -11.39 -3.20 -19.94
C ARG A 21 -10.57 -4.33 -19.33
N GLU A 22 -10.33 -5.38 -20.12
CA GLU A 22 -9.43 -6.47 -19.73
C GLU A 22 -7.99 -6.00 -19.60
N ASN A 23 -7.25 -6.59 -18.69
CA ASN A 23 -5.88 -6.22 -18.39
C ASN A 23 -4.91 -7.35 -18.72
N GLU A 24 -3.89 -7.06 -19.48
CA GLU A 24 -2.92 -8.00 -20.00
C GLU A 24 -1.58 -7.91 -19.27
N LYS A 25 -0.93 -9.06 -19.06
CA LYS A 25 0.44 -9.10 -18.52
C LYS A 25 1.44 -8.46 -19.48
N ILE A 26 2.36 -7.69 -18.93
CA ILE A 26 3.52 -7.19 -19.66
C ILE A 26 4.61 -8.26 -19.66
N LEU A 27 4.87 -8.85 -20.82
CA LEU A 27 5.85 -9.91 -21.00
C LEU A 27 7.08 -9.42 -21.81
N PRO A 28 8.30 -9.98 -21.56
CA PRO A 28 8.60 -10.87 -20.44
C PRO A 28 8.65 -10.12 -19.11
N GLY A 29 8.23 -10.78 -18.02
CA GLY A 29 8.46 -10.29 -16.65
C GLY A 29 9.93 -10.43 -16.24
N ASN A 30 10.24 -10.05 -14.99
CA ASN A 30 11.59 -10.19 -14.42
C ASN A 30 11.83 -11.56 -13.74
N GLY A 31 10.88 -12.50 -13.86
CA GLY A 31 10.94 -13.81 -13.22
C GLY A 31 10.38 -13.83 -11.80
N VAL A 32 10.33 -12.71 -11.11
CA VAL A 32 9.84 -12.62 -9.72
C VAL A 32 8.36 -12.23 -9.67
N PHE A 33 7.96 -11.26 -10.49
CA PHE A 33 6.57 -10.82 -10.59
C PHE A 33 6.24 -10.39 -12.03
N GLU A 34 4.96 -10.36 -12.37
CA GLU A 34 4.44 -9.83 -13.63
C GLU A 34 3.61 -8.57 -13.37
N ARG A 35 3.88 -7.51 -14.13
CA ARG A 35 3.06 -6.30 -14.20
C ARG A 35 1.96 -6.43 -15.24
N TYR A 36 0.95 -5.58 -15.12
CA TYR A 36 -0.14 -5.46 -16.07
C TYR A 36 -0.13 -4.09 -16.76
N LYS A 37 -0.70 -4.05 -17.95
CA LYS A 37 -0.61 -2.93 -18.88
C LYS A 37 -1.35 -1.68 -18.39
N TYR A 38 -2.50 -1.86 -17.77
CA TYR A 38 -3.36 -0.77 -17.36
C TYR A 38 -3.43 -0.64 -15.84
N PRO A 39 -3.55 0.59 -15.31
CA PRO A 39 -3.95 0.76 -13.92
C PRO A 39 -5.33 0.16 -13.70
N ILE A 40 -5.54 -0.42 -12.50
CA ILE A 40 -6.83 -1.01 -12.11
C ILE A 40 -7.82 0.04 -11.61
N LEU A 41 -7.34 1.14 -11.05
CA LEU A 41 -8.13 2.29 -10.61
C LEU A 41 -7.39 3.60 -10.91
N THR A 42 -8.14 4.58 -11.41
CA THR A 42 -7.70 5.96 -11.68
C THR A 42 -8.79 6.93 -11.21
N ALA A 43 -8.57 8.23 -11.34
CA ALA A 43 -9.55 9.27 -11.04
C ALA A 43 -10.87 9.14 -11.83
N GLU A 44 -10.87 8.42 -12.94
CA GLU A 44 -12.05 8.22 -13.79
C GLU A 44 -12.91 7.02 -13.37
N HIS A 45 -12.41 6.10 -12.54
CA HIS A 45 -13.12 4.89 -12.10
C HIS A 45 -14.24 5.12 -11.05
N PRO A 46 -14.19 6.17 -10.18
CA PRO A 46 -15.34 6.46 -9.33
C PRO A 46 -16.61 6.68 -10.14
N PRO A 47 -17.78 6.17 -9.67
CA PRO A 47 -19.04 6.24 -10.39
C PRO A 47 -19.39 7.65 -10.87
N LEU A 48 -20.02 7.75 -12.03
CA LEU A 48 -20.40 9.05 -12.60
C LEU A 48 -21.35 9.81 -11.68
N GLU A 49 -22.25 9.10 -10.99
CA GLU A 49 -23.19 9.66 -10.00
C GLU A 49 -22.53 10.24 -8.75
N TRP A 50 -21.28 9.94 -8.47
CA TRP A 50 -20.51 10.62 -7.40
C TRP A 50 -19.99 11.97 -7.85
N ARG A 51 -19.82 12.16 -9.16
CA ARG A 51 -19.11 13.26 -9.77
C ARG A 51 -20.05 14.26 -10.45
N TYR A 52 -21.17 13.78 -11.01
CA TYR A 52 -22.08 14.57 -11.81
C TYR A 52 -23.48 14.62 -11.18
N ASP A 53 -24.06 15.80 -11.16
CA ASP A 53 -25.50 15.97 -10.95
C ASP A 53 -26.20 15.72 -12.30
N PHE A 54 -27.02 14.68 -12.36
CA PHE A 54 -27.75 14.29 -13.57
C PHE A 54 -29.08 15.03 -13.77
N ASN A 55 -29.39 16.00 -12.92
CA ASN A 55 -30.59 16.82 -13.11
C ASN A 55 -30.31 17.96 -14.12
N PRO A 56 -30.92 17.97 -15.33
CA PRO A 56 -30.67 19.00 -16.32
C PRO A 56 -31.16 20.39 -15.88
N GLU A 57 -32.04 20.52 -14.89
CA GLU A 57 -32.48 21.81 -14.35
C GLU A 57 -31.39 22.46 -13.50
N THR A 58 -30.66 21.68 -12.73
CA THR A 58 -29.55 22.15 -11.85
C THR A 58 -28.18 22.05 -12.51
N ASN A 59 -28.06 21.21 -13.54
CA ASN A 59 -26.80 20.99 -14.28
C ASN A 59 -27.00 20.90 -15.80
N PRO A 60 -27.50 21.98 -16.47
CA PRO A 60 -27.87 21.93 -17.88
C PRO A 60 -26.73 21.65 -18.85
N TYR A 61 -25.48 21.79 -18.42
CA TYR A 61 -24.28 21.51 -19.21
C TYR A 61 -23.66 20.16 -18.88
N LEU A 62 -24.22 19.40 -17.91
CA LEU A 62 -23.67 18.17 -17.37
C LEU A 62 -22.19 18.35 -16.98
N MET A 63 -21.92 19.37 -16.17
CA MET A 63 -20.58 19.62 -15.63
C MET A 63 -20.31 18.72 -14.44
N GLU A 64 -19.07 18.29 -14.29
CA GLU A 64 -18.62 17.61 -13.07
C GLU A 64 -18.77 18.56 -11.88
N ARG A 65 -19.40 18.09 -10.80
CA ARG A 65 -19.67 18.87 -9.60
C ARG A 65 -18.72 18.53 -8.45
N PHE A 66 -18.26 17.27 -8.43
CA PHE A 66 -17.26 16.81 -7.49
C PHE A 66 -16.10 16.17 -8.27
N GLY A 67 -15.01 16.88 -8.40
CA GLY A 67 -13.83 16.39 -9.11
C GLY A 67 -13.02 15.43 -8.25
N ILE A 68 -12.57 14.33 -8.85
CA ILE A 68 -11.65 13.39 -8.24
C ILE A 68 -10.24 13.67 -8.79
N ASN A 69 -9.28 13.88 -7.88
CA ASN A 69 -7.87 14.10 -8.23
C ASN A 69 -7.14 12.77 -8.44
N ALA A 70 -7.30 11.83 -7.50
CA ALA A 70 -6.54 10.58 -7.52
C ALA A 70 -7.30 9.45 -6.82
N VAL A 71 -6.95 8.21 -7.21
CA VAL A 71 -7.36 6.97 -6.53
C VAL A 71 -6.12 6.11 -6.32
N PHE A 72 -5.72 5.91 -5.06
CA PHE A 72 -4.42 5.29 -4.73
C PHE A 72 -4.38 4.67 -3.34
N ASN A 73 -3.25 4.07 -2.95
CA ASN A 73 -2.93 3.58 -1.61
C ASN A 73 -4.06 2.76 -0.97
N ALA A 74 -4.40 1.63 -1.59
CA ALA A 74 -5.52 0.79 -1.16
C ALA A 74 -5.08 -0.37 -0.28
N GLY A 75 -5.78 -0.59 0.83
CA GLY A 75 -5.80 -1.88 1.51
C GLY A 75 -6.55 -2.93 0.67
N ALA A 76 -6.19 -4.20 0.78
CA ALA A 76 -6.81 -5.26 -0.03
C ALA A 76 -7.21 -6.47 0.82
N ILE A 77 -8.25 -7.16 0.39
CA ILE A 77 -8.74 -8.38 1.04
C ILE A 77 -9.54 -9.22 0.05
N LYS A 78 -9.41 -10.56 0.14
CA LYS A 78 -10.34 -11.48 -0.52
C LYS A 78 -11.53 -11.74 0.41
N PHE A 79 -12.72 -11.46 -0.04
CA PHE A 79 -13.93 -11.61 0.75
C PHE A 79 -15.09 -12.12 -0.11
N ASN A 80 -15.77 -13.19 0.36
CA ASN A 80 -16.87 -13.83 -0.36
C ASN A 80 -16.54 -14.20 -1.82
N GLY A 81 -15.31 -14.69 -2.07
CA GLY A 81 -14.84 -15.12 -3.39
C GLY A 81 -14.47 -13.97 -4.34
N LYS A 82 -14.54 -12.71 -3.91
CA LYS A 82 -14.14 -11.53 -4.69
C LYS A 82 -12.88 -10.89 -4.13
N TYR A 83 -12.18 -10.19 -5.00
CA TYR A 83 -10.99 -9.41 -4.65
C TYR A 83 -11.42 -7.96 -4.44
N LEU A 84 -11.23 -7.45 -3.23
CA LEU A 84 -11.65 -6.12 -2.85
C LEU A 84 -10.44 -5.26 -2.49
N VAL A 85 -10.49 -4.01 -2.91
CA VAL A 85 -9.55 -2.98 -2.52
C VAL A 85 -10.31 -1.83 -1.87
N MET A 86 -9.87 -1.39 -0.69
CA MET A 86 -10.37 -0.17 -0.05
C MET A 86 -9.40 0.96 -0.37
N ALA A 87 -9.72 1.69 -1.42
CA ALA A 87 -8.87 2.73 -1.97
C ALA A 87 -9.05 4.06 -1.24
N ARG A 88 -7.96 4.82 -1.15
CA ARG A 88 -7.99 6.25 -0.90
C ARG A 88 -8.46 6.95 -2.16
N VAL A 89 -9.54 7.69 -2.06
CA VAL A 89 -10.05 8.58 -3.11
C VAL A 89 -9.83 10.00 -2.64
N GLU A 90 -9.11 10.80 -3.43
CA GLU A 90 -8.86 12.20 -3.11
C GLU A 90 -9.62 13.12 -4.06
N GLY A 91 -10.40 14.03 -3.48
CA GLY A 91 -11.09 15.08 -4.23
C GLY A 91 -10.18 16.23 -4.64
N HIS A 92 -10.65 17.09 -5.56
CA HIS A 92 -9.95 18.32 -5.94
C HIS A 92 -9.76 19.30 -4.77
N ASP A 93 -10.51 19.12 -3.68
CA ASP A 93 -10.41 19.89 -2.44
C ASP A 93 -9.33 19.37 -1.48
N ARG A 94 -8.54 18.37 -1.89
CA ARG A 94 -7.52 17.70 -1.10
C ARG A 94 -8.04 16.91 0.10
N LYS A 95 -9.34 16.62 0.14
CA LYS A 95 -9.89 15.73 1.17
C LYS A 95 -9.90 14.32 0.63
N SER A 96 -9.42 13.39 1.45
CA SER A 96 -9.47 11.97 1.10
C SER A 96 -10.57 11.27 1.88
N PHE A 97 -11.13 10.25 1.26
CA PHE A 97 -12.07 9.33 1.86
C PHE A 97 -11.77 7.91 1.35
N PHE A 98 -12.40 6.91 1.96
CA PHE A 98 -12.22 5.52 1.56
C PHE A 98 -13.40 5.02 0.75
N ALA A 99 -13.10 4.21 -0.25
CA ALA A 99 -14.11 3.58 -1.09
C ALA A 99 -13.68 2.16 -1.45
N ILE A 100 -14.64 1.23 -1.45
CA ILE A 100 -14.39 -0.17 -1.79
C ILE A 100 -14.69 -0.38 -3.27
N ALA A 101 -13.71 -0.93 -3.98
CA ALA A 101 -13.90 -1.48 -5.32
C ALA A 101 -13.68 -2.99 -5.30
N GLU A 102 -14.51 -3.74 -6.01
CA GLU A 102 -14.43 -5.19 -6.12
C GLU A 102 -14.14 -5.65 -7.54
N SER A 103 -13.44 -6.77 -7.66
CA SER A 103 -13.12 -7.44 -8.92
C SER A 103 -13.39 -8.94 -8.82
N PRO A 104 -13.85 -9.60 -9.89
CA PRO A 104 -14.05 -11.04 -9.90
C PRO A 104 -12.74 -11.84 -9.97
N ASN A 105 -11.66 -11.26 -10.48
CA ASN A 105 -10.39 -11.94 -10.75
C ASN A 105 -9.14 -11.26 -10.13
N GLY A 106 -9.31 -10.08 -9.51
CA GLY A 106 -8.23 -9.34 -8.86
C GLY A 106 -7.29 -8.58 -9.80
N ILE A 107 -7.53 -8.60 -11.11
CA ILE A 107 -6.64 -8.06 -12.15
C ILE A 107 -7.31 -6.94 -12.93
N ASP A 108 -8.59 -7.08 -13.21
CA ASP A 108 -9.39 -6.11 -13.96
C ASP A 108 -10.86 -6.11 -13.50
N ASN A 109 -11.72 -5.39 -14.25
CA ASN A 109 -13.15 -5.28 -13.94
C ASN A 109 -13.42 -4.81 -12.51
N PHE A 110 -12.59 -3.94 -11.97
CA PHE A 110 -12.83 -3.31 -10.69
C PHE A 110 -14.00 -2.34 -10.78
N ARG A 111 -14.95 -2.48 -9.86
CA ARG A 111 -16.14 -1.61 -9.76
C ARG A 111 -16.30 -1.14 -8.34
N PHE A 112 -16.38 0.18 -8.16
CA PHE A 112 -16.71 0.75 -6.86
C PHE A 112 -18.12 0.31 -6.42
N TRP A 113 -18.28 0.13 -5.12
CA TRP A 113 -19.60 0.01 -4.53
C TRP A 113 -20.37 1.31 -4.68
N GLU A 114 -21.70 1.23 -4.54
CA GLU A 114 -22.61 2.39 -4.77
C GLU A 114 -22.25 3.60 -3.91
N TYR A 115 -21.81 3.39 -2.66
CA TYR A 115 -21.44 4.45 -1.74
C TYR A 115 -20.02 4.31 -1.24
N PRO A 116 -19.31 5.44 -1.02
CA PRO A 116 -18.04 5.42 -0.29
C PRO A 116 -18.25 4.98 1.16
N VAL A 117 -17.16 4.62 1.82
CA VAL A 117 -17.19 4.22 3.23
C VAL A 117 -17.47 5.45 4.11
N GLN A 118 -18.56 5.41 4.82
CA GLN A 118 -18.88 6.44 5.80
C GLN A 118 -18.26 6.09 7.15
N LEU A 119 -17.25 6.85 7.56
CA LEU A 119 -16.66 6.71 8.89
C LEU A 119 -17.52 7.46 9.92
N PRO A 120 -17.77 6.85 11.12
CA PRO A 120 -18.32 7.61 12.23
C PRO A 120 -17.43 8.78 12.63
N ASP A 121 -18.01 9.96 12.82
CA ASP A 121 -17.31 11.18 13.22
C ASP A 121 -17.03 11.16 14.74
N LEU A 122 -15.86 10.66 15.13
CA LEU A 122 -15.39 10.67 16.53
C LEU A 122 -14.43 11.83 16.82
N TYR A 123 -13.90 12.46 15.79
CA TYR A 123 -12.84 13.47 15.91
C TYR A 123 -13.17 14.68 15.02
N PRO A 124 -13.92 15.69 15.54
CA PRO A 124 -14.28 16.89 14.77
C PRO A 124 -13.07 17.67 14.23
N GLU A 125 -11.89 17.49 14.84
CA GLU A 125 -10.62 18.08 14.41
C GLU A 125 -9.94 17.30 13.28
N GLU A 126 -10.37 16.07 12.97
CA GLU A 126 -9.80 15.25 11.89
C GLU A 126 -10.04 15.93 10.53
N THR A 127 -8.97 16.36 9.91
CA THR A 127 -9.03 17.10 8.65
C THR A 127 -8.84 16.22 7.43
N ASN A 128 -8.17 15.07 7.59
CA ASN A 128 -7.93 14.13 6.49
C ASN A 128 -7.72 12.71 7.00
N VAL A 129 -8.11 11.72 6.19
CA VAL A 129 -7.87 10.29 6.44
C VAL A 129 -7.26 9.66 5.20
N TYR A 130 -6.25 8.79 5.37
CA TYR A 130 -5.58 8.19 4.23
C TYR A 130 -4.86 6.88 4.56
N ASP A 131 -4.52 6.15 3.49
CA ASP A 131 -3.62 4.99 3.51
C ASP A 131 -4.13 3.81 4.35
N MET A 132 -5.35 3.36 4.06
CA MET A 132 -6.00 2.22 4.71
C MET A 132 -5.22 0.92 4.48
N ARG A 133 -5.05 0.15 5.54
CA ARG A 133 -4.58 -1.23 5.52
C ARG A 133 -5.63 -2.14 6.12
N LEU A 134 -6.00 -3.17 5.39
CA LEU A 134 -6.99 -4.15 5.85
C LEU A 134 -6.29 -5.40 6.37
N THR A 135 -6.70 -5.88 7.53
CA THR A 135 -6.20 -7.13 8.13
C THR A 135 -7.37 -7.95 8.63
N LYS A 136 -7.54 -9.17 8.09
CA LYS A 136 -8.42 -10.16 8.70
C LYS A 136 -7.66 -10.81 9.85
N HIS A 137 -8.08 -10.53 11.06
CA HIS A 137 -7.43 -11.02 12.28
C HIS A 137 -8.07 -12.32 12.74
N GLU A 138 -7.31 -13.14 13.47
CA GLU A 138 -7.77 -14.45 13.97
C GLU A 138 -8.92 -14.37 14.97
N ASP A 139 -9.19 -13.22 15.59
CA ASP A 139 -10.38 -12.96 16.42
C ASP A 139 -11.69 -12.86 15.62
N GLY A 140 -11.60 -12.97 14.31
CA GLY A 140 -12.72 -12.98 13.36
C GLY A 140 -13.19 -11.60 12.92
N TRP A 141 -12.51 -10.51 13.30
CA TRP A 141 -12.75 -9.18 12.78
C TRP A 141 -11.85 -8.87 11.58
N ILE A 142 -12.35 -8.02 10.71
CA ILE A 142 -11.55 -7.32 9.68
C ILE A 142 -11.28 -5.93 10.23
N TYR A 143 -10.01 -5.64 10.46
CA TYR A 143 -9.57 -4.33 10.92
C TYR A 143 -9.07 -3.51 9.75
N GLY A 144 -9.42 -2.22 9.76
CA GLY A 144 -8.80 -1.21 8.92
C GLY A 144 -8.00 -0.26 9.78
N ILE A 145 -6.70 -0.11 9.49
CA ILE A 145 -5.85 0.88 10.14
C ILE A 145 -5.39 1.89 9.11
N PHE A 146 -5.50 3.16 9.43
CA PHE A 146 -5.24 4.27 8.51
C PHE A 146 -4.64 5.47 9.22
N CYS A 147 -4.12 6.43 8.48
CA CYS A 147 -3.66 7.68 9.03
C CYS A 147 -4.84 8.64 9.23
N SER A 148 -5.03 9.07 10.46
CA SER A 148 -5.93 10.15 10.89
C SER A 148 -5.09 11.39 11.12
N GLU A 149 -5.34 12.46 10.37
CA GLU A 149 -4.53 13.69 10.39
C GLU A 149 -5.35 14.89 10.81
N SER A 150 -4.80 15.68 11.71
CA SER A 150 -5.35 16.93 12.19
C SER A 150 -4.33 18.06 12.11
N LYS A 151 -4.78 19.29 12.12
CA LYS A 151 -3.88 20.43 12.26
C LYS A 151 -3.13 20.34 13.59
N ASP A 152 -1.84 20.61 13.58
CA ASP A 152 -1.04 20.70 14.80
C ASP A 152 -1.53 21.89 15.66
N PRO A 153 -2.07 21.65 16.86
CA PRO A 153 -2.56 22.72 17.74
C PRO A 153 -1.43 23.58 18.29
N ASP A 154 -0.20 23.07 18.35
CA ASP A 154 0.98 23.76 18.86
C ASP A 154 1.77 24.48 17.74
N ALA A 155 1.28 24.41 16.48
CA ALA A 155 1.91 25.10 15.37
C ALA A 155 1.93 26.63 15.57
N PRO A 156 3.01 27.31 15.15
CA PRO A 156 3.09 28.76 15.22
C PRO A 156 1.91 29.47 14.56
N ALA A 157 1.51 30.61 15.07
CA ALA A 157 0.43 31.39 14.50
C ALA A 157 0.73 31.73 13.02
N GLY A 158 -0.23 31.39 12.13
CA GLY A 158 -0.07 31.58 10.68
C GLY A 158 0.55 30.37 9.94
N ASP A 159 1.04 29.36 10.63
CA ASP A 159 1.41 28.10 9.99
C ASP A 159 0.16 27.30 9.59
N LEU A 160 -0.02 27.08 8.30
CA LEU A 160 -1.14 26.34 7.71
C LEU A 160 -0.73 24.94 7.19
N THR A 161 0.51 24.51 7.48
CA THR A 161 1.08 23.28 6.91
C THR A 161 1.40 22.22 7.93
N SER A 162 1.67 22.60 9.18
CA SER A 162 1.97 21.64 10.26
C SER A 162 0.76 20.81 10.64
N ALA A 163 0.94 19.50 10.66
CA ALA A 163 -0.08 18.54 10.99
C ALA A 163 0.47 17.48 11.96
N ILE A 164 -0.40 16.99 12.82
CA ILE A 164 -0.19 15.79 13.64
C ILE A 164 -0.97 14.62 13.08
N ALA A 165 -0.48 13.42 13.33
CA ALA A 165 -1.12 12.21 12.85
C ALA A 165 -1.12 11.10 13.90
N ALA A 166 -2.25 10.40 13.95
CA ALA A 166 -2.44 9.19 14.71
C ALA A 166 -2.87 8.04 13.78
N ALA A 167 -2.75 6.81 14.25
CA ALA A 167 -3.37 5.68 13.56
C ALA A 167 -4.84 5.57 13.94
N GLY A 168 -5.73 5.81 12.98
CA GLY A 168 -7.15 5.57 13.10
C GLY A 168 -7.46 4.08 12.94
N ILE A 169 -8.44 3.57 13.69
CA ILE A 169 -8.81 2.15 13.69
C ILE A 169 -10.29 2.01 13.41
N ILE A 170 -10.64 1.18 12.44
CA ILE A 170 -12.02 0.70 12.22
C ILE A 170 -12.05 -0.81 12.19
N ARG A 171 -13.22 -1.39 12.46
CA ARG A 171 -13.41 -2.83 12.28
C ARG A 171 -14.78 -3.16 11.70
N SER A 172 -14.85 -4.29 11.01
CA SER A 172 -16.08 -4.81 10.40
C SER A 172 -16.06 -6.34 10.36
N ARG A 173 -17.22 -6.96 10.20
CA ARG A 173 -17.34 -8.39 9.87
C ARG A 173 -17.83 -8.64 8.45
N ASP A 174 -18.33 -7.59 7.79
CA ASP A 174 -19.02 -7.68 6.49
C ASP A 174 -18.56 -6.63 5.46
N LEU A 175 -17.58 -5.78 5.83
CA LEU A 175 -17.05 -4.65 5.06
C LEU A 175 -18.10 -3.55 4.73
N LYS A 176 -19.32 -3.69 5.23
CA LYS A 176 -20.42 -2.72 5.02
C LYS A 176 -20.68 -1.89 6.28
N ASN A 177 -20.70 -2.57 7.42
CA ASN A 177 -20.95 -1.93 8.70
C ASN A 177 -19.63 -1.76 9.44
N TRP A 178 -19.19 -0.51 9.58
CA TRP A 178 -17.92 -0.18 10.19
C TRP A 178 -18.12 0.45 11.57
N GLU A 179 -17.42 -0.11 12.55
CA GLU A 179 -17.26 0.48 13.87
C GLU A 179 -15.93 1.25 13.91
N ARG A 180 -16.00 2.54 14.26
CA ARG A 180 -14.81 3.36 14.53
C ARG A 180 -14.39 3.16 15.97
N LEU A 181 -13.13 2.74 16.16
CA LEU A 181 -12.50 2.65 17.49
C LEU A 181 -11.70 3.94 17.77
N PRO A 182 -11.37 4.20 19.06
CA PRO A 182 -10.46 5.29 19.39
C PRO A 182 -9.13 5.16 18.65
N ASN A 183 -8.56 6.30 18.25
CA ASN A 183 -7.24 6.33 17.63
C ASN A 183 -6.18 5.73 18.55
N LEU A 184 -5.20 5.07 17.97
CA LEU A 184 -4.05 4.52 18.69
C LEU A 184 -3.30 5.62 19.43
N VAL A 185 -3.07 5.42 20.72
CA VAL A 185 -2.26 6.31 21.55
C VAL A 185 -0.81 5.83 21.57
N SER A 186 0.12 6.70 21.26
CA SER A 186 1.56 6.45 21.30
C SER A 186 2.33 7.72 21.66
N GLN A 187 3.62 7.59 21.98
CA GLN A 187 4.49 8.74 22.28
C GLN A 187 4.88 9.53 21.03
N SER A 188 4.96 8.85 19.89
CA SER A 188 5.34 9.44 18.60
C SER A 188 4.13 9.51 17.67
N GLN A 189 4.18 10.36 16.64
CA GLN A 189 3.22 10.32 15.55
C GLN A 189 3.29 8.98 14.83
N GLN A 190 2.12 8.48 14.42
CA GLN A 190 1.97 7.19 13.74
C GLN A 190 1.21 7.35 12.42
N ARG A 191 1.92 7.41 11.32
CA ARG A 191 1.34 7.51 9.97
C ARG A 191 1.34 6.17 9.21
N ASN A 192 1.96 5.14 9.78
CA ASN A 192 2.16 3.85 9.12
C ASN A 192 2.08 2.73 10.17
N VAL A 193 0.88 2.28 10.45
CA VAL A 193 0.65 1.18 11.39
C VAL A 193 -0.05 0.04 10.65
N VAL A 194 0.41 -1.18 10.92
CA VAL A 194 -0.14 -2.41 10.34
C VAL A 194 -0.40 -3.40 11.46
N LEU A 195 -1.58 -4.00 11.49
CA LEU A 195 -1.92 -5.06 12.41
C LEU A 195 -1.39 -6.41 11.91
N HIS A 196 -0.68 -7.14 12.77
CA HIS A 196 -0.34 -8.54 12.54
C HIS A 196 -1.62 -9.38 12.54
N PRO A 197 -1.78 -10.38 11.65
CA PRO A 197 -3.04 -11.11 11.52
C PRO A 197 -3.36 -12.08 12.68
N GLU A 198 -2.38 -12.39 13.52
CA GLU A 198 -2.50 -13.32 14.65
C GLU A 198 -2.09 -12.66 15.96
N PHE A 199 -2.59 -13.18 17.08
CA PHE A 199 -2.07 -12.80 18.38
C PHE A 199 -0.61 -13.25 18.55
N VAL A 200 0.17 -12.45 19.23
CA VAL A 200 1.52 -12.80 19.65
C VAL A 200 1.61 -12.63 21.17
N ASP A 201 1.99 -13.68 21.86
CA ASP A 201 1.97 -13.73 23.34
C ASP A 201 0.58 -13.36 23.93
N GLY A 202 -0.51 -13.72 23.22
CA GLY A 202 -1.89 -13.44 23.63
C GLY A 202 -2.29 -11.96 23.49
N LYS A 203 -1.55 -11.16 22.75
CA LYS A 203 -1.77 -9.73 22.52
C LYS A 203 -1.90 -9.40 21.05
N TYR A 204 -2.54 -8.27 20.72
CA TYR A 204 -2.48 -7.70 19.38
C TYR A 204 -1.08 -7.16 19.12
N ALA A 205 -0.54 -7.51 17.97
CA ALA A 205 0.78 -7.09 17.56
C ALA A 205 0.72 -6.10 16.40
N LEU A 206 1.54 -5.07 16.45
CA LEU A 206 1.55 -3.97 15.50
C LEU A 206 2.94 -3.77 14.93
N TYR A 207 3.00 -3.57 13.62
CA TYR A 207 4.14 -2.96 12.96
C TYR A 207 3.90 -1.45 12.90
N THR A 208 4.82 -0.67 13.43
CA THR A 208 4.68 0.78 13.57
C THR A 208 5.84 1.49 12.91
N ARG A 209 5.71 2.80 12.72
CA ARG A 209 6.79 3.66 12.28
C ARG A 209 6.77 4.96 13.08
N PRO A 210 7.39 4.97 14.27
CA PRO A 210 7.52 6.18 15.05
C PRO A 210 8.27 7.26 14.27
N GLN A 211 7.73 8.48 14.23
CA GLN A 211 8.34 9.61 13.54
C GLN A 211 7.94 10.94 14.19
N ASP A 212 8.83 11.94 14.08
CA ASP A 212 8.59 13.24 14.68
C ASP A 212 7.75 14.15 13.76
N GLY A 213 7.96 14.07 12.44
CA GLY A 213 7.25 14.85 11.45
C GLY A 213 6.88 14.04 10.20
N PHE A 214 6.22 14.70 9.24
CA PHE A 214 5.78 14.01 8.02
C PHE A 214 6.95 13.68 7.09
N ILE A 215 7.81 14.65 6.79
CA ILE A 215 8.97 14.48 5.90
C ILE A 215 10.18 14.01 6.69
N ASP A 216 10.50 14.72 7.76
CA ASP A 216 11.60 14.37 8.66
C ASP A 216 11.09 13.40 9.72
N ALA A 217 11.61 12.18 9.66
CA ALA A 217 11.30 11.13 10.62
C ALA A 217 12.05 11.29 11.96
N GLY A 218 12.96 12.25 12.07
CA GLY A 218 13.78 12.45 13.25
C GLY A 218 14.64 11.23 13.58
N SER A 219 14.65 10.82 14.83
CA SER A 219 15.33 9.61 15.31
C SER A 219 14.61 8.30 14.94
N GLY A 220 13.31 8.38 14.57
CA GLY A 220 12.47 7.27 14.14
C GLY A 220 12.66 6.87 12.68
N GLY A 221 11.57 6.48 12.03
CA GLY A 221 11.50 6.21 10.59
C GLY A 221 11.87 4.80 10.16
N GLY A 222 12.25 3.90 11.08
CA GLY A 222 12.38 2.46 10.86
C GLY A 222 11.08 1.72 11.19
N ILE A 223 10.95 0.46 10.73
CA ILE A 223 9.84 -0.40 11.14
C ILE A 223 10.07 -0.84 12.58
N SER A 224 9.10 -0.56 13.42
CA SER A 224 9.08 -0.95 14.82
C SER A 224 7.96 -1.95 15.09
N TRP A 225 8.06 -2.62 16.21
CA TRP A 225 7.11 -3.60 16.71
C TRP A 225 6.58 -3.17 18.06
N ALA A 226 5.27 -3.30 18.24
CA ALA A 226 4.59 -3.04 19.50
C ALA A 226 3.54 -4.13 19.81
N LEU A 227 3.33 -4.39 21.08
CA LEU A 227 2.23 -5.22 21.56
C LEU A 227 1.24 -4.36 22.35
N ILE A 228 -0.05 -4.57 22.12
CA ILE A 228 -1.14 -3.91 22.84
C ILE A 228 -2.09 -4.96 23.44
N ASP A 229 -2.61 -4.67 24.61
CA ASP A 229 -3.47 -5.59 25.36
C ASP A 229 -4.91 -5.60 24.81
N ASP A 230 -5.39 -4.44 24.33
CA ASP A 230 -6.76 -4.23 23.87
C ASP A 230 -6.77 -3.29 22.66
N ILE A 231 -7.27 -3.77 21.53
CA ILE A 231 -7.36 -2.98 20.31
C ILE A 231 -8.51 -1.97 20.34
N THR A 232 -9.50 -2.16 21.22
CA THR A 232 -10.62 -1.21 21.39
C THR A 232 -10.21 0.04 22.18
N HIS A 233 -9.07 -0.02 22.88
CA HIS A 233 -8.40 1.07 23.58
C HIS A 233 -6.89 0.94 23.38
N ALA A 234 -6.48 1.05 22.14
CA ALA A 234 -5.10 0.76 21.71
C ALA A 234 -4.10 1.77 22.28
N VAL A 235 -3.19 1.31 23.12
CA VAL A 235 -2.12 2.12 23.73
C VAL A 235 -0.77 1.41 23.58
N ILE A 236 0.15 2.03 22.87
CA ILE A 236 1.53 1.56 22.76
C ILE A 236 2.33 2.06 23.96
N LYS A 237 2.74 1.13 24.82
CA LYS A 237 3.61 1.41 25.98
C LYS A 237 5.10 1.35 25.63
N LYS A 238 5.45 0.53 24.62
CA LYS A 238 6.82 0.30 24.20
C LYS A 238 6.86 -0.12 22.73
N GLU A 239 7.79 0.45 21.99
CA GLU A 239 8.15 0.08 20.62
C GLU A 239 9.60 -0.39 20.57
N ILE A 240 9.88 -1.39 19.73
CA ILE A 240 11.25 -1.86 19.43
C ILE A 240 11.46 -1.84 17.94
N VAL A 241 12.57 -1.29 17.48
CA VAL A 241 12.92 -1.28 16.05
C VAL A 241 13.31 -2.69 15.64
N ILE A 242 12.67 -3.22 14.60
CA ILE A 242 12.96 -4.54 14.02
C ILE A 242 13.65 -4.43 12.65
N GLU A 243 13.41 -3.34 11.93
CA GLU A 243 13.99 -3.07 10.62
C GLU A 243 14.48 -1.61 10.56
N GLN A 244 15.81 -1.45 10.62
CA GLN A 244 16.46 -0.14 10.76
C GLN A 244 16.66 0.56 9.41
N ARG A 245 16.77 1.89 9.47
CA ARG A 245 17.31 2.70 8.37
C ARG A 245 18.81 2.47 8.24
N HIS A 246 19.32 2.52 7.00
CA HIS A 246 20.74 2.42 6.73
C HIS A 246 21.20 3.51 5.76
N TYR A 247 22.36 4.08 6.07
CA TYR A 247 23.00 5.09 5.22
C TYR A 247 23.24 4.55 3.81
N HIS A 248 22.93 5.37 2.81
CA HIS A 248 23.15 5.12 1.40
C HIS A 248 22.50 3.83 0.89
N THR A 249 21.29 3.55 1.33
CA THR A 249 20.44 2.45 0.89
C THR A 249 19.07 2.95 0.44
N ILE A 250 18.22 2.05 -0.04
CA ILE A 250 16.83 2.39 -0.41
C ILE A 250 15.98 2.89 0.75
N LYS A 251 16.43 2.72 2.00
CA LYS A 251 15.73 3.04 3.24
C LYS A 251 16.50 4.03 4.13
N GLU A 252 17.30 4.90 3.54
CA GLU A 252 18.13 5.86 4.28
C GLU A 252 17.32 6.96 4.99
N VAL A 253 16.17 7.38 4.41
CA VAL A 253 15.32 8.41 4.99
C VAL A 253 14.31 7.81 5.94
N LYS A 254 13.55 6.84 5.49
CA LYS A 254 12.57 6.06 6.26
C LYS A 254 12.19 4.77 5.55
N ASN A 255 11.61 3.85 6.29
CA ASN A 255 10.97 2.66 5.76
C ASN A 255 9.73 2.33 6.60
N GLY A 256 8.81 1.58 6.04
CA GLY A 256 7.57 1.23 6.71
C GLY A 256 6.93 -0.01 6.12
N GLU A 257 6.15 -0.70 6.93
CA GLU A 257 5.36 -1.82 6.49
C GLU A 257 4.32 -1.38 5.47
N GLY A 258 4.09 -2.19 4.47
CA GLY A 258 3.02 -2.00 3.50
C GLY A 258 1.72 -2.63 3.99
N PRO A 259 1.25 -3.77 3.40
CA PRO A 259 0.14 -4.58 3.90
C PRO A 259 0.55 -5.42 5.11
N HIS A 260 -0.41 -6.11 5.73
CA HIS A 260 -0.11 -7.13 6.74
C HIS A 260 0.73 -8.28 6.12
N PRO A 261 1.61 -8.93 6.93
CA PRO A 261 2.45 -10.01 6.42
C PRO A 261 1.64 -11.25 6.03
N ILE A 262 2.17 -12.01 5.06
CA ILE A 262 1.61 -13.29 4.63
C ILE A 262 2.32 -14.42 5.40
N LYS A 263 1.54 -15.28 6.05
CA LYS A 263 2.05 -16.49 6.69
C LYS A 263 2.43 -17.53 5.64
N THR A 264 3.66 -18.04 5.72
CA THR A 264 4.16 -19.11 4.86
C THR A 264 4.76 -20.23 5.71
N PRO A 265 4.97 -21.44 5.18
CA PRO A 265 5.65 -22.50 5.93
C PRO A 265 7.08 -22.13 6.39
N GLU A 266 7.72 -21.16 5.74
CA GLU A 266 9.12 -20.78 5.96
C GLU A 266 9.31 -19.52 6.80
N GLY A 267 8.22 -18.81 7.13
CA GLY A 267 8.25 -17.55 7.87
C GLY A 267 7.10 -16.62 7.46
N TRP A 268 7.06 -15.47 8.09
CA TRP A 268 6.20 -14.37 7.67
C TRP A 268 6.87 -13.61 6.54
N LEU A 269 6.19 -13.50 5.41
CA LEU A 269 6.64 -12.73 4.26
C LEU A 269 6.08 -11.31 4.36
N HIS A 270 6.95 -10.31 4.23
CA HIS A 270 6.63 -8.90 4.34
C HIS A 270 6.87 -8.15 3.04
N LEU A 271 5.97 -7.23 2.73
CA LEU A 271 6.15 -6.23 1.68
C LEU A 271 6.21 -4.85 2.33
N ALA A 272 7.35 -4.20 2.24
CA ALA A 272 7.61 -2.91 2.84
C ALA A 272 8.00 -1.87 1.80
N HIS A 273 7.96 -0.59 2.17
CA HIS A 273 8.49 0.49 1.35
C HIS A 273 9.75 1.08 1.97
N GLY A 274 10.71 1.38 1.10
CA GLY A 274 11.91 2.11 1.44
C GLY A 274 11.91 3.48 0.79
N VAL A 275 12.45 4.47 1.50
CA VAL A 275 12.48 5.87 1.06
C VAL A 275 13.91 6.39 1.12
N ARG A 276 14.36 6.93 0.00
CA ARG A 276 15.63 7.64 -0.09
C ARG A 276 15.48 9.03 -0.66
N ALA A 277 16.41 9.91 -0.33
CA ALA A 277 16.50 11.23 -0.94
C ALA A 277 17.12 11.13 -2.35
N CYS A 278 16.68 12.00 -3.24
CA CYS A 278 17.30 12.25 -4.53
C CYS A 278 17.14 13.74 -4.90
N ALA A 279 17.86 14.18 -5.94
CA ALA A 279 17.84 15.61 -6.34
C ALA A 279 16.44 16.15 -6.67
N ALA A 280 15.51 15.28 -7.08
CA ALA A 280 14.13 15.64 -7.41
C ALA A 280 13.13 15.42 -6.26
N GLY A 281 13.58 15.19 -5.05
CA GLY A 281 12.73 14.92 -3.88
C GLY A 281 12.94 13.51 -3.31
N LEU A 282 11.89 12.91 -2.79
CA LEU A 282 11.93 11.56 -2.22
C LEU A 282 11.59 10.51 -3.28
N ARG A 283 12.30 9.39 -3.25
CA ARG A 283 11.96 8.22 -4.05
C ARG A 283 11.51 7.08 -3.16
N TYR A 284 10.33 6.53 -3.45
CA TYR A 284 9.76 5.38 -2.77
C TYR A 284 9.84 4.15 -3.65
N VAL A 285 10.26 3.04 -3.06
CA VAL A 285 10.34 1.73 -3.69
C VAL A 285 9.81 0.67 -2.75
N LEU A 286 9.42 -0.50 -3.28
CA LEU A 286 8.99 -1.63 -2.48
C LEU A 286 10.13 -2.62 -2.32
N TYR A 287 10.24 -3.23 -1.14
CA TYR A 287 11.18 -4.31 -0.84
C TYR A 287 10.52 -5.41 -0.04
N LEU A 288 11.12 -6.60 -0.05
CA LEU A 288 10.67 -7.78 0.68
C LEU A 288 11.63 -8.11 1.80
N TYR A 289 11.11 -8.69 2.85
CA TYR A 289 11.88 -9.36 3.90
C TYR A 289 11.03 -10.46 4.53
N MET A 290 11.67 -11.36 5.28
CA MET A 290 10.98 -12.42 6.02
C MET A 290 11.34 -12.39 7.48
N THR A 291 10.35 -12.72 8.34
CA THR A 291 10.57 -12.92 9.77
C THR A 291 10.19 -14.34 10.20
N SER A 292 10.72 -14.75 11.35
CA SER A 292 10.47 -16.10 11.90
C SER A 292 9.00 -16.27 12.29
N LEU A 293 8.47 -17.49 12.14
CA LEU A 293 7.13 -17.84 12.65
C LEU A 293 7.10 -17.84 14.19
N ASP A 294 8.19 -18.26 14.84
CA ASP A 294 8.27 -18.34 16.30
C ASP A 294 8.45 -16.97 16.94
N ASP A 295 9.12 -16.05 16.26
CA ASP A 295 9.32 -14.68 16.70
C ASP A 295 9.20 -13.71 15.52
N PRO A 296 8.04 -13.13 15.29
CA PRO A 296 7.82 -12.19 14.18
C PRO A 296 8.69 -10.93 14.20
N ARG A 297 9.47 -10.70 15.28
CA ARG A 297 10.43 -9.60 15.38
C ARG A 297 11.79 -9.95 14.76
N LYS A 298 12.06 -11.24 14.56
CA LYS A 298 13.35 -11.73 14.07
C LYS A 298 13.36 -11.81 12.55
N VAL A 299 14.07 -10.91 11.89
CA VAL A 299 14.34 -10.99 10.45
C VAL A 299 15.22 -12.20 10.15
N ILE A 300 14.80 -13.03 9.21
CA ILE A 300 15.50 -14.27 8.79
C ILE A 300 15.97 -14.24 7.34
N ALA A 301 15.43 -13.35 6.52
CA ALA A 301 15.88 -13.11 5.14
C ALA A 301 15.56 -11.68 4.72
N GLN A 302 16.52 -11.02 4.08
CA GLN A 302 16.37 -9.64 3.61
C GLN A 302 17.23 -9.40 2.36
N PRO A 303 16.62 -9.48 1.16
CA PRO A 303 17.28 -9.10 -0.08
C PRO A 303 17.79 -7.66 -0.06
N GLY A 304 18.92 -7.41 -0.68
CA GLY A 304 19.43 -6.06 -0.88
C GLY A 304 18.68 -5.31 -1.97
N GLY A 305 18.57 -4.00 -1.81
CA GLY A 305 17.93 -3.13 -2.80
C GLY A 305 16.40 -3.22 -2.81
N TYR A 306 15.80 -2.87 -3.93
CA TYR A 306 14.35 -2.90 -4.07
C TYR A 306 13.88 -4.13 -4.86
N PHE A 307 12.73 -4.64 -4.45
CA PHE A 307 11.97 -5.64 -5.18
C PHE A 307 11.24 -5.03 -6.38
N MET A 308 10.59 -3.88 -6.17
CA MET A 308 9.80 -3.18 -7.17
C MET A 308 10.03 -1.66 -7.08
N ALA A 309 10.23 -1.00 -8.22
CA ALA A 309 10.40 0.45 -8.31
C ALA A 309 9.57 1.01 -9.47
N PRO A 310 9.22 2.31 -9.48
CA PRO A 310 8.42 2.90 -10.54
C PRO A 310 9.17 2.88 -11.88
N VAL A 311 8.46 2.50 -12.95
CA VAL A 311 8.98 2.43 -14.32
C VAL A 311 8.07 3.21 -15.26
N GLY A 312 8.65 3.74 -16.36
CA GLY A 312 7.87 4.45 -17.37
C GLY A 312 6.95 5.52 -16.78
N GLU A 313 5.68 5.46 -17.12
CA GLU A 313 4.64 6.39 -16.67
C GLU A 313 4.34 6.32 -15.16
N GLU A 314 4.68 5.21 -14.49
CA GLU A 314 4.57 5.11 -13.03
C GLU A 314 5.43 6.15 -12.30
N ARG A 315 6.40 6.77 -12.98
CA ARG A 315 7.30 7.79 -12.41
C ARG A 315 6.69 9.17 -12.32
N THR A 316 5.55 9.40 -12.94
CA THR A 316 4.93 10.73 -13.06
C THR A 316 3.53 10.75 -12.46
N GLY A 317 3.24 11.78 -11.69
CA GLY A 317 1.98 12.02 -11.02
C GLY A 317 2.13 13.14 -9.99
N ASP A 318 1.24 13.20 -9.01
CA ASP A 318 1.23 14.23 -7.97
C ASP A 318 2.49 14.20 -7.12
N VAL A 319 3.00 13.00 -6.80
CA VAL A 319 4.29 12.80 -6.15
C VAL A 319 5.14 11.85 -6.98
N SER A 320 6.00 12.41 -7.81
CA SER A 320 6.80 11.64 -8.76
C SER A 320 7.76 10.66 -8.10
N ASN A 321 8.07 9.55 -8.80
CA ASN A 321 8.98 8.48 -8.37
C ASN A 321 8.56 7.73 -7.11
N VAL A 322 7.26 7.56 -6.89
CA VAL A 322 6.70 6.82 -5.76
C VAL A 322 6.05 5.52 -6.23
N LEU A 323 6.42 4.40 -5.61
CA LEU A 323 5.59 3.21 -5.49
C LEU A 323 5.24 2.99 -4.03
N PHE A 324 3.96 2.76 -3.76
CA PHE A 324 3.46 2.52 -2.43
C PHE A 324 2.42 1.38 -2.44
N SER A 325 2.44 0.52 -1.43
CA SER A 325 1.50 -0.59 -1.33
C SER A 325 0.97 -0.70 0.10
N ASN A 326 -0.36 -0.79 0.23
CA ASN A 326 -1.05 -1.04 1.49
C ASN A 326 -1.83 -2.36 1.44
N GLY A 327 -1.83 -3.04 0.29
CA GLY A 327 -2.66 -4.21 0.11
C GLY A 327 -2.03 -5.25 -0.80
N TRP A 328 -2.05 -6.50 -0.37
CA TRP A 328 -1.85 -7.68 -1.19
C TRP A 328 -2.80 -8.78 -0.77
N ILE A 329 -2.96 -9.76 -1.62
CA ILE A 329 -3.79 -10.94 -1.37
C ILE A 329 -2.99 -12.17 -1.76
N ALA A 330 -2.79 -13.08 -0.83
CA ALA A 330 -2.34 -14.44 -1.13
C ALA A 330 -3.58 -15.33 -1.33
N ASP A 331 -3.69 -15.93 -2.50
CA ASP A 331 -4.78 -16.83 -2.80
C ASP A 331 -4.44 -18.28 -2.44
N GLU A 332 -5.47 -19.13 -2.41
CA GLU A 332 -5.36 -20.54 -2.01
C GLU A 332 -4.48 -21.36 -2.97
N ASP A 333 -4.36 -20.95 -4.23
CA ASP A 333 -3.49 -21.57 -5.24
C ASP A 333 -2.02 -21.11 -5.16
N GLY A 334 -1.69 -20.27 -4.18
CA GLY A 334 -0.36 -19.68 -3.98
C GLY A 334 -0.08 -18.42 -4.80
N THR A 335 -1.04 -17.96 -5.61
CA THR A 335 -0.91 -16.67 -6.33
C THR A 335 -0.95 -15.51 -5.35
N VAL A 336 -0.05 -14.54 -5.53
CA VAL A 336 -0.02 -13.30 -4.76
C VAL A 336 -0.33 -12.13 -5.67
N TYR A 337 -1.40 -11.41 -5.35
CA TYR A 337 -1.81 -10.16 -5.98
C TYR A 337 -1.25 -9.00 -5.18
N ILE A 338 -0.36 -8.22 -5.77
CA ILE A 338 0.28 -7.05 -5.15
C ILE A 338 -0.38 -5.80 -5.71
N TYR A 339 -1.19 -5.13 -4.90
CA TYR A 339 -1.82 -3.87 -5.25
C TYR A 339 -0.92 -2.71 -4.84
N TYR A 340 -0.52 -1.89 -5.79
CA TYR A 340 0.37 -0.77 -5.53
C TYR A 340 -0.10 0.50 -6.24
N ALA A 341 0.17 1.63 -5.63
CA ALA A 341 -0.04 2.93 -6.24
C ALA A 341 1.24 3.44 -6.88
N SER A 342 1.11 4.20 -7.96
CA SER A 342 2.21 4.92 -8.57
C SER A 342 2.00 6.41 -8.51
N SER A 343 3.04 7.13 -8.06
CA SER A 343 3.15 8.59 -8.01
C SER A 343 1.92 9.29 -7.40
N ASP A 344 1.32 8.66 -6.37
CA ASP A 344 0.12 9.09 -5.63
C ASP A 344 -1.06 9.48 -6.54
N THR A 345 -1.25 8.76 -7.64
CA THR A 345 -2.24 9.14 -8.66
C THR A 345 -3.18 7.99 -9.03
N ARG A 346 -2.67 6.75 -9.11
CA ARG A 346 -3.41 5.60 -9.65
C ARG A 346 -2.96 4.29 -9.04
N MET A 347 -3.85 3.30 -9.07
CA MET A 347 -3.59 1.95 -8.58
C MET A 347 -3.26 0.99 -9.72
N HIS A 348 -2.35 0.09 -9.44
CA HIS A 348 -1.95 -1.01 -10.31
C HIS A 348 -2.04 -2.34 -9.58
N VAL A 349 -1.90 -3.43 -10.33
CA VAL A 349 -1.69 -4.77 -9.79
C VAL A 349 -0.44 -5.39 -10.44
N ALA A 350 0.29 -6.15 -9.65
CA ALA A 350 1.27 -7.11 -10.13
C ALA A 350 0.95 -8.48 -9.51
N THR A 351 1.33 -9.56 -10.18
CA THR A 351 1.15 -10.92 -9.66
C THR A 351 2.48 -11.64 -9.52
N SER A 352 2.55 -12.49 -8.49
CA SER A 352 3.65 -13.41 -8.22
C SER A 352 3.10 -14.72 -7.65
N THR A 353 3.98 -15.55 -7.09
CA THR A 353 3.58 -16.69 -6.26
C THR A 353 4.35 -16.68 -4.95
N ILE A 354 3.78 -17.30 -3.92
CA ILE A 354 4.44 -17.47 -2.62
C ILE A 354 5.83 -18.08 -2.78
N GLU A 355 5.95 -19.12 -3.61
CA GLU A 355 7.22 -19.80 -3.87
C GLU A 355 8.28 -18.85 -4.44
N ARG A 356 7.93 -18.08 -5.48
CA ARG A 356 8.85 -17.10 -6.10
C ARG A 356 9.29 -16.02 -5.13
N LEU A 357 8.38 -15.53 -4.29
CA LEU A 357 8.69 -14.48 -3.31
C LEU A 357 9.59 -15.01 -2.20
N ILE A 358 9.38 -16.25 -1.73
CA ILE A 358 10.27 -16.91 -0.78
C ILE A 358 11.65 -17.14 -1.40
N ASP A 359 11.70 -17.69 -2.61
CA ASP A 359 12.95 -17.92 -3.34
C ASP A 359 13.72 -16.62 -3.51
N TYR A 360 13.05 -15.54 -3.93
CA TYR A 360 13.66 -14.22 -4.02
C TYR A 360 14.23 -13.73 -2.69
N CYS A 361 13.50 -13.89 -1.58
CA CYS A 361 13.96 -13.48 -0.27
C CYS A 361 15.19 -14.27 0.20
N ARG A 362 15.23 -15.57 -0.09
CA ARG A 362 16.28 -16.47 0.38
C ARG A 362 17.54 -16.45 -0.44
N HIS A 363 17.42 -16.27 -1.74
CA HIS A 363 18.55 -16.44 -2.68
C HIS A 363 19.05 -15.14 -3.29
N THR A 364 18.34 -14.02 -3.11
CA THR A 364 18.86 -12.71 -3.51
C THR A 364 19.82 -12.21 -2.43
N PRO A 365 21.05 -11.79 -2.81
CA PRO A 365 22.03 -11.31 -1.85
C PRO A 365 21.54 -10.11 -1.03
N GLU A 366 21.92 -10.05 0.24
CA GLU A 366 21.71 -8.90 1.11
C GLU A 366 22.44 -7.66 0.60
N ASP A 367 22.04 -6.47 1.05
CA ASP A 367 22.74 -5.22 0.75
C ASP A 367 24.16 -5.28 1.34
N ARG A 368 25.14 -5.10 0.47
CA ARG A 368 26.56 -5.17 0.85
C ARG A 368 27.10 -3.86 1.42
N LEU A 369 26.27 -2.81 1.49
CA LEU A 369 26.54 -1.48 2.05
C LEU A 369 27.75 -0.73 1.46
N ARG A 370 28.50 -1.33 0.52
CA ARG A 370 29.69 -0.73 -0.11
C ARG A 370 29.84 -1.18 -1.56
N SER A 371 30.25 -0.28 -2.45
CA SER A 371 30.44 -0.55 -3.87
C SER A 371 31.39 -1.73 -4.14
N THR A 372 32.50 -1.82 -3.40
CA THR A 372 33.46 -2.91 -3.57
C THR A 372 32.89 -4.29 -3.27
N THR A 373 32.03 -4.38 -2.25
CA THR A 373 31.36 -5.64 -1.88
C THR A 373 30.18 -5.96 -2.83
N SER A 374 29.53 -4.95 -3.42
CA SER A 374 28.55 -5.17 -4.50
C SER A 374 29.22 -5.73 -5.75
N VAL A 375 30.39 -5.23 -6.13
CA VAL A 375 31.17 -5.78 -7.24
C VAL A 375 31.55 -7.23 -6.98
N LYS A 376 31.95 -7.57 -5.75
CA LYS A 376 32.26 -8.97 -5.38
C LYS A 376 31.05 -9.88 -5.61
N SER A 377 29.84 -9.46 -5.26
CA SER A 377 28.63 -10.26 -5.50
C SER A 377 28.41 -10.56 -7.00
N ILE A 378 28.73 -9.59 -7.88
CA ILE A 378 28.67 -9.80 -9.34
C ILE A 378 29.70 -10.83 -9.79
N TYR A 379 30.93 -10.74 -9.26
CA TYR A 379 31.98 -11.74 -9.55
C TYR A 379 31.56 -13.14 -9.10
N ASP A 380 31.00 -13.28 -7.90
CA ASP A 380 30.52 -14.56 -7.37
C ASP A 380 29.48 -15.20 -8.30
N ILE A 381 28.52 -14.41 -8.83
CA ILE A 381 27.52 -14.87 -9.81
C ILE A 381 28.18 -15.28 -11.12
N ILE A 382 29.12 -14.49 -11.65
CA ILE A 382 29.83 -14.81 -12.91
C ILE A 382 30.58 -16.15 -12.77
N GLU A 383 31.32 -16.36 -11.67
CA GLU A 383 32.05 -17.60 -11.46
C GLU A 383 31.12 -18.80 -11.30
N ALA A 384 29.99 -18.66 -10.58
CA ALA A 384 28.99 -19.70 -10.49
C ALA A 384 28.41 -20.06 -11.90
N ASN A 385 28.11 -19.05 -12.71
CA ASN A 385 27.62 -19.27 -14.08
C ASN A 385 28.63 -20.00 -14.96
N LYS A 386 29.94 -19.70 -14.84
CA LYS A 386 31.00 -20.39 -15.60
C LYS A 386 31.04 -21.89 -15.25
N LEU A 387 30.85 -22.26 -13.99
CA LEU A 387 30.79 -23.66 -13.57
C LEU A 387 29.62 -24.39 -14.25
N VAL A 388 28.42 -23.84 -14.18
CA VAL A 388 27.23 -24.41 -14.82
C VAL A 388 27.39 -24.53 -16.33
N MET A 389 27.94 -23.51 -16.98
CA MET A 389 28.18 -23.53 -18.43
C MET A 389 29.25 -24.56 -18.85
N SER A 390 30.27 -24.77 -18.01
CA SER A 390 31.29 -25.80 -18.27
C SER A 390 30.75 -27.23 -18.11
N GLU A 391 29.89 -27.47 -17.13
CA GLU A 391 29.24 -28.74 -16.92
C GLU A 391 28.26 -29.09 -18.05
N ASN A 392 27.48 -28.11 -18.54
CA ASN A 392 26.56 -28.30 -19.66
C ASN A 392 27.28 -28.44 -21.02
N ALA A 393 28.49 -27.88 -21.18
CA ALA A 393 29.31 -28.09 -22.38
C ALA A 393 29.86 -29.51 -22.51
N VAL A 394 29.86 -30.27 -21.43
CA VAL A 394 30.24 -31.71 -21.42
C VAL A 394 29.07 -32.61 -21.81
N ILE A 395 27.82 -32.08 -21.84
CA ILE A 395 26.59 -32.82 -22.15
C ILE A 395 26.13 -32.57 -23.61
N LEU A 396 26.66 -31.55 -24.28
CA LEU A 396 26.45 -31.24 -25.72
C LEU A 396 27.65 -31.69 -26.54
#